data_e8ae59e95efec5002179bd1195c1c9b1
#
_entry.id   e8ae59e95efec5002179bd1195c1c9b1
#
_cell.length_a   1.000
_cell.length_b   1.000
_cell.length_c   1.000
_cell.angle_alpha   90.00
_cell.angle_beta   90.00
_cell.angle_gamma   90.00
#
_symmetry.space_group_name_H-M   'P 1'
#
loop_
_entity.id
_entity.type
_entity.pdbx_description
1 polymer ?
#
loop_
_entity_poly.entity_id
_entity_poly.type
_entity_poly.pdbx_seq_one_letter_code
_entity_poly.pdbx_strand_id
1 'polypeptide(L)'
;MQIQVDHFQPFASERKYTSATLHGIGTLYVGAFEFIFEKEDATYQMYHDTISQGELRTIALALAKENNQKELLALVYIHDVMRPNVNETLSYLSKQGVTIKVISGDYPKTVSSIAKKAGVPNAEKYVDLSIGEINYDQVVEEYTVFGRVLPKQKKELLTALQRKHVVAMVGDGVNDIPALKQADVSIAMLAGSSAAKDISDIVLLENDFNVVPSVVCEGRRVINNISRASSMYLVKTLFSFLLTIYVALFQVAYPFVPVHLTMISAICV
;
A
#
# COMPACT_ATOMS: atom_id res chain seq x y z
N MET A 1 -7.40 5.63 44.79
CA MET A 1 -8.82 5.38 44.49
C MET A 1 -8.81 4.32 43.37
N GLN A 2 -9.30 3.10 43.60
CA GLN A 2 -9.44 2.10 42.54
C GLN A 2 -10.81 2.33 41.90
N ILE A 3 -10.83 2.61 40.61
CA ILE A 3 -12.05 2.75 39.81
C ILE A 3 -12.46 1.36 39.36
N GLN A 4 -13.67 0.94 39.73
CA GLN A 4 -14.23 -0.34 39.32
C GLN A 4 -14.87 -0.20 37.96
N VAL A 5 -14.52 -1.10 37.02
CA VAL A 5 -15.11 -1.17 35.67
C VAL A 5 -16.21 -2.23 35.68
N ASP A 6 -17.44 -1.81 35.43
CA ASP A 6 -18.61 -2.69 35.42
C ASP A 6 -18.77 -3.38 34.06
N HIS A 7 -18.50 -2.67 32.96
CA HIS A 7 -18.56 -3.20 31.60
C HIS A 7 -17.47 -2.58 30.72
N PHE A 8 -16.83 -3.42 29.91
CA PHE A 8 -15.81 -2.98 28.95
C PHE A 8 -16.17 -3.47 27.56
N GLN A 9 -16.22 -2.54 26.60
CA GLN A 9 -16.46 -2.81 25.21
C GLN A 9 -15.18 -2.51 24.41
N PRO A 10 -14.48 -3.52 23.86
CA PRO A 10 -13.24 -3.30 23.13
C PRO A 10 -13.48 -2.56 21.83
N PHE A 11 -12.42 -2.02 21.26
CA PHE A 11 -12.43 -1.35 19.97
C PHE A 11 -12.94 -2.28 18.86
N ALA A 12 -13.83 -1.76 18.02
CA ALA A 12 -14.25 -2.43 16.80
C ALA A 12 -14.15 -1.47 15.62
N SER A 13 -13.65 -1.98 14.49
CA SER A 13 -13.44 -1.18 13.28
C SER A 13 -14.72 -0.57 12.71
N GLU A 14 -15.86 -1.18 12.99
CA GLU A 14 -17.20 -0.70 12.59
C GLU A 14 -17.64 0.51 13.43
N ARG A 15 -17.38 0.47 14.74
CA ARG A 15 -17.77 1.53 15.69
C ARG A 15 -16.73 2.63 15.84
N LYS A 16 -15.46 2.29 15.59
CA LYS A 16 -14.29 3.19 15.71
C LYS A 16 -14.11 3.85 17.09
N TYR A 17 -14.66 3.24 18.14
CA TYR A 17 -14.41 3.62 19.53
C TYR A 17 -14.37 2.39 20.45
N THR A 18 -13.79 2.56 21.62
CA THR A 18 -13.90 1.69 22.79
C THR A 18 -14.70 2.41 23.87
N SER A 19 -15.38 1.65 24.75
CA SER A 19 -16.07 2.24 25.90
C SER A 19 -15.89 1.41 27.15
N ALA A 20 -15.90 2.08 28.31
CA ALA A 20 -15.82 1.47 29.62
C ALA A 20 -16.84 2.13 30.55
N THR A 21 -17.75 1.35 31.12
CA THR A 21 -18.69 1.81 32.15
C THR A 21 -18.02 1.71 33.51
N LEU A 22 -17.90 2.86 34.15
CA LEU A 22 -17.24 3.07 35.44
C LEU A 22 -18.30 3.20 36.55
N HIS A 23 -18.16 2.42 37.59
CA HIS A 23 -19.14 2.38 38.70
C HIS A 23 -19.34 3.77 39.33
N GLY A 24 -20.59 4.27 39.35
CA GLY A 24 -20.96 5.55 39.91
C GLY A 24 -20.46 6.79 39.18
N ILE A 25 -19.84 6.66 38.00
CA ILE A 25 -19.26 7.77 37.22
C ILE A 25 -19.98 7.95 35.87
N GLY A 26 -20.23 6.83 35.16
CA GLY A 26 -20.82 6.83 33.84
C GLY A 26 -20.00 6.01 32.84
N THR A 27 -20.30 6.14 31.55
CA THR A 27 -19.61 5.43 30.49
C THR A 27 -18.61 6.32 29.80
N LEU A 28 -17.34 5.93 29.84
CA LEU A 28 -16.23 6.61 29.16
C LEU A 28 -16.10 6.05 27.74
N TYR A 29 -15.98 6.94 26.75
CA TYR A 29 -15.78 6.62 25.34
C TYR A 29 -14.43 7.16 24.88
N VAL A 30 -13.68 6.36 24.10
CA VAL A 30 -12.41 6.76 23.50
C VAL A 30 -12.40 6.31 22.06
N GLY A 31 -12.29 7.21 21.10
CA GLY A 31 -12.27 6.86 19.68
C GLY A 31 -12.49 8.04 18.74
N ALA A 32 -12.93 7.74 17.53
CA ALA A 32 -13.17 8.75 16.52
C ALA A 32 -14.35 9.65 16.92
N PHE A 33 -14.13 10.98 16.89
CA PHE A 33 -15.10 11.98 17.29
C PHE A 33 -16.45 11.80 16.60
N GLU A 34 -16.44 11.58 15.29
CA GLU A 34 -17.61 11.43 14.41
C GLU A 34 -18.47 10.18 14.71
N PHE A 35 -17.92 9.22 15.47
CA PHE A 35 -18.61 7.98 15.87
C PHE A 35 -19.07 8.01 17.34
N ILE A 36 -18.54 8.94 18.13
CA ILE A 36 -18.94 9.13 19.53
C ILE A 36 -20.10 10.13 19.62
N PHE A 37 -20.05 11.22 18.85
CA PHE A 37 -21.07 12.27 18.84
C PHE A 37 -21.93 12.18 17.59
N GLU A 38 -23.25 12.36 17.75
CA GLU A 38 -24.19 12.41 16.63
C GLU A 38 -24.16 13.80 15.99
N LYS A 39 -24.55 13.90 14.71
CA LYS A 39 -24.50 15.16 13.96
C LYS A 39 -25.41 16.25 14.56
N GLU A 40 -26.45 15.83 15.27
CA GLU A 40 -27.41 16.67 15.96
C GLU A 40 -26.89 17.22 17.31
N ASP A 41 -25.81 16.65 17.86
CA ASP A 41 -25.22 17.07 19.11
C ASP A 41 -24.60 18.47 18.98
N ALA A 42 -24.89 19.37 19.93
CA ALA A 42 -24.28 20.70 19.96
C ALA A 42 -22.74 20.64 20.02
N THR A 43 -22.18 19.66 20.71
CA THR A 43 -20.73 19.37 20.74
C THR A 43 -20.19 18.99 19.37
N TYR A 44 -20.94 18.20 18.59
CA TYR A 44 -20.55 17.86 17.22
C TYR A 44 -20.47 19.12 16.36
N GLN A 45 -21.51 19.96 16.37
CA GLN A 45 -21.55 21.18 15.58
C GLN A 45 -20.44 22.18 15.95
N MET A 46 -20.10 22.26 17.25
CA MET A 46 -19.07 23.17 17.72
C MET A 46 -17.65 22.78 17.30
N TYR A 47 -17.32 21.49 17.28
CA TYR A 47 -15.95 21.02 17.05
C TYR A 47 -15.72 20.38 15.68
N HIS A 48 -16.78 19.96 14.99
CA HIS A 48 -16.69 19.25 13.70
C HIS A 48 -15.88 20.04 12.66
N ASP A 49 -16.12 21.32 12.49
CA ASP A 49 -15.43 22.14 11.50
C ASP A 49 -13.94 22.30 11.84
N THR A 50 -13.62 22.47 13.11
CA THR A 50 -12.23 22.55 13.57
C THR A 50 -11.50 21.22 13.37
N ILE A 51 -12.15 20.11 13.66
CA ILE A 51 -11.58 18.76 13.49
C ILE A 51 -11.46 18.40 12.00
N SER A 52 -12.49 18.70 11.19
CA SER A 52 -12.54 18.40 9.76
C SER A 52 -11.58 19.25 8.93
N GLN A 53 -11.26 20.48 9.40
CA GLN A 53 -10.27 21.35 8.77
C GLN A 53 -8.84 21.02 9.23
N GLY A 54 -8.70 20.30 10.35
CA GLY A 54 -7.41 19.88 10.89
C GLY A 54 -6.77 18.78 10.03
N GLU A 55 -5.46 18.91 9.81
CA GLU A 55 -4.64 17.89 9.14
C GLU A 55 -4.26 16.73 10.10
N LEU A 56 -4.77 16.77 11.34
CA LEU A 56 -4.39 15.89 12.43
C LEU A 56 -5.44 14.81 12.65
N ARG A 57 -4.99 13.60 12.91
CA ARG A 57 -5.88 12.52 13.36
C ARG A 57 -6.35 12.83 14.77
N THR A 58 -7.66 12.94 14.95
CA THR A 58 -8.25 13.34 16.23
C THR A 58 -8.93 12.18 16.91
N ILE A 59 -8.60 11.95 18.19
CA ILE A 59 -9.27 11.00 19.07
C ILE A 59 -10.01 11.82 20.14
N ALA A 60 -11.30 11.54 20.32
CA ALA A 60 -12.10 12.14 21.36
C ALA A 60 -12.16 11.23 22.59
N LEU A 61 -12.12 11.85 23.75
CA LEU A 61 -12.45 11.29 25.05
C LEU A 61 -13.75 11.91 25.52
N ALA A 62 -14.80 11.12 25.74
CA ALA A 62 -16.11 11.59 26.16
C ALA A 62 -16.65 10.76 27.32
N LEU A 63 -17.42 11.39 28.20
CA LEU A 63 -18.12 10.76 29.32
C LEU A 63 -19.62 10.89 29.13
N ALA A 64 -20.34 9.77 29.09
CA ALA A 64 -21.80 9.77 29.20
C ALA A 64 -22.21 9.52 30.65
N LYS A 65 -22.96 10.45 31.22
CA LYS A 65 -23.58 10.33 32.54
C LYS A 65 -24.93 9.57 32.43
N GLU A 66 -25.61 9.36 33.54
CA GLU A 66 -26.86 8.59 33.61
C GLU A 66 -27.97 9.09 32.66
N ASN A 67 -27.96 10.37 32.30
CA ASN A 67 -28.89 10.97 31.34
C ASN A 67 -28.55 10.69 29.87
N ASN A 68 -27.56 9.81 29.57
CA ASN A 68 -27.04 9.48 28.25
C ASN A 68 -26.47 10.68 27.45
N GLN A 69 -26.35 11.85 28.05
CA GLN A 69 -25.73 13.01 27.44
C GLN A 69 -24.21 12.88 27.50
N LYS A 70 -23.58 12.88 26.34
CA LYS A 70 -22.12 12.75 26.20
C LYS A 70 -21.45 14.11 26.36
N GLU A 71 -20.57 14.19 27.33
CA GLU A 71 -19.73 15.37 27.58
C GLU A 71 -18.33 15.13 27.00
N LEU A 72 -17.84 16.03 26.17
CA LEU A 72 -16.49 15.97 25.63
C LEU A 72 -15.49 16.37 26.73
N LEU A 73 -14.64 15.45 27.14
CA LEU A 73 -13.61 15.69 28.15
C LEU A 73 -12.30 16.19 27.54
N ALA A 74 -11.88 15.61 26.42
CA ALA A 74 -10.64 15.96 25.75
C ALA A 74 -10.65 15.58 24.27
N LEU A 75 -9.87 16.34 23.48
CA LEU A 75 -9.48 16.00 22.12
C LEU A 75 -7.98 15.75 22.10
N VAL A 76 -7.57 14.59 21.61
CA VAL A 76 -6.18 14.21 21.44
C VAL A 76 -5.86 14.31 19.96
N TYR A 77 -4.96 15.21 19.60
CA TYR A 77 -4.48 15.37 18.24
C TYR A 77 -3.23 14.54 18.04
N ILE A 78 -3.27 13.61 17.10
CA ILE A 78 -2.14 12.77 16.74
C ILE A 78 -1.52 13.35 15.49
N HIS A 79 -0.25 13.71 15.59
CA HIS A 79 0.56 14.16 14.46
C HIS A 79 1.39 12.99 13.94
N ASP A 80 1.13 12.59 12.70
CA ASP A 80 1.97 11.60 12.03
C ASP A 80 3.28 12.26 11.59
N VAL A 81 4.39 11.80 12.14
CA VAL A 81 5.72 12.22 11.71
C VAL A 81 6.11 11.38 10.49
N MET A 82 6.27 12.05 9.36
CA MET A 82 6.78 11.38 8.17
C MET A 82 8.20 10.86 8.41
N ARG A 83 8.47 9.68 7.90
CA ARG A 83 9.82 9.13 7.91
C ARG A 83 10.76 10.01 7.05
N PRO A 84 12.02 10.17 7.45
CA PRO A 84 12.98 10.92 6.64
C PRO A 84 13.12 10.26 5.26
N ASN A 85 13.42 11.07 4.24
CA ASN A 85 13.72 10.65 2.86
C ASN A 85 12.56 10.02 2.06
N VAL A 86 11.33 9.98 2.58
CA VAL A 86 10.16 9.50 1.81
C VAL A 86 9.99 10.31 0.52
N ASN A 87 10.16 11.62 0.58
CA ASN A 87 10.05 12.49 -0.59
C ASN A 87 11.06 12.14 -1.69
N GLU A 88 12.29 11.78 -1.32
CA GLU A 88 13.34 11.38 -2.27
C GLU A 88 12.97 10.06 -2.96
N THR A 89 12.47 9.10 -2.17
CA THR A 89 12.02 7.80 -2.69
C THR A 89 10.86 7.95 -3.65
N LEU A 90 9.83 8.72 -3.30
CA LEU A 90 8.68 8.97 -4.16
C LEU A 90 9.07 9.72 -5.43
N SER A 91 9.95 10.74 -5.33
CA SER A 91 10.51 11.45 -6.47
C SER A 91 11.30 10.53 -7.40
N TYR A 92 12.12 9.64 -6.84
CA TYR A 92 12.85 8.65 -7.63
C TYR A 92 11.89 7.74 -8.40
N LEU A 93 10.89 7.17 -7.74
CA LEU A 93 9.89 6.29 -8.38
C LEU A 93 9.13 7.02 -9.49
N SER A 94 8.70 8.25 -9.25
CA SER A 94 8.02 9.07 -10.26
C SER A 94 8.92 9.33 -11.48
N LYS A 95 10.20 9.62 -11.28
CA LYS A 95 11.19 9.78 -12.38
C LYS A 95 11.43 8.48 -13.16
N GLN A 96 11.17 7.32 -12.54
CA GLN A 96 11.21 6.02 -13.21
C GLN A 96 9.92 5.67 -13.96
N GLY A 97 8.96 6.58 -14.02
CA GLY A 97 7.66 6.38 -14.69
C GLY A 97 6.63 5.60 -13.86
N VAL A 98 6.88 5.44 -12.54
CA VAL A 98 5.93 4.80 -11.64
C VAL A 98 4.86 5.80 -11.22
N THR A 99 3.59 5.48 -11.46
CA THR A 99 2.44 6.24 -10.96
C THR A 99 2.12 5.78 -9.54
N ILE A 100 2.09 6.74 -8.62
CA ILE A 100 1.84 6.46 -7.19
C ILE A 100 0.37 6.68 -6.89
N LYS A 101 -0.26 5.71 -6.24
CA LYS A 101 -1.63 5.77 -5.72
C LYS A 101 -1.60 5.50 -4.22
N VAL A 102 -2.39 6.23 -3.45
CA VAL A 102 -2.46 6.10 -1.98
C VAL A 102 -3.83 5.58 -1.58
N ILE A 103 -3.86 4.43 -0.91
CA ILE A 103 -5.11 3.76 -0.49
C ILE A 103 -5.12 3.65 1.03
N SER A 104 -6.09 4.29 1.70
CA SER A 104 -6.18 4.31 3.16
C SER A 104 -7.62 4.10 3.65
N GLY A 105 -7.77 3.53 4.85
CA GLY A 105 -9.04 3.49 5.57
C GLY A 105 -9.38 4.81 6.28
N ASP A 106 -8.46 5.78 6.32
CA ASP A 106 -8.62 7.05 6.99
C ASP A 106 -9.39 8.07 6.13
N TYR A 107 -9.70 9.23 6.75
CA TYR A 107 -10.44 10.30 6.09
C TYR A 107 -9.68 10.84 4.87
N PRO A 108 -10.30 10.92 3.68
CA PRO A 108 -9.59 11.18 2.42
C PRO A 108 -8.84 12.50 2.40
N LYS A 109 -9.37 13.57 3.01
CA LYS A 109 -8.70 14.86 3.07
C LYS A 109 -7.42 14.83 3.91
N THR A 110 -7.44 14.10 5.03
CA THR A 110 -6.25 13.88 5.87
C THR A 110 -5.18 13.11 5.11
N VAL A 111 -5.58 12.02 4.45
CA VAL A 111 -4.67 11.20 3.62
C VAL A 111 -4.07 12.03 2.49
N SER A 112 -4.89 12.84 1.81
CA SER A 112 -4.45 13.76 0.75
C SER A 112 -3.43 14.77 1.26
N SER A 113 -3.66 15.38 2.43
CA SER A 113 -2.71 16.32 3.04
C SER A 113 -1.36 15.65 3.35
N ILE A 114 -1.38 14.45 3.93
CA ILE A 114 -0.17 13.67 4.22
C ILE A 114 0.56 13.30 2.92
N ALA A 115 -0.17 12.79 1.92
CA ALA A 115 0.38 12.42 0.61
C ALA A 115 1.02 13.63 -0.10
N LYS A 116 0.40 14.81 -0.02
CA LYS A 116 0.94 16.06 -0.56
C LYS A 116 2.24 16.46 0.14
N LYS A 117 2.29 16.40 1.47
CA LYS A 117 3.51 16.64 2.26
C LYS A 117 4.62 15.64 1.91
N ALA A 118 4.26 14.39 1.61
CA ALA A 118 5.17 13.35 1.16
C ALA A 118 5.66 13.53 -0.30
N GLY A 119 5.10 14.48 -1.05
CA GLY A 119 5.50 14.75 -2.43
C GLY A 119 4.85 13.83 -3.46
N VAL A 120 3.72 13.19 -3.14
CA VAL A 120 2.94 12.40 -4.10
C VAL A 120 2.33 13.33 -5.15
N PRO A 121 2.59 13.11 -6.46
CA PRO A 121 2.00 13.91 -7.52
C PRO A 121 0.48 13.82 -7.55
N ASN A 122 -0.20 14.92 -7.79
CA ASN A 122 -1.67 15.01 -7.85
C ASN A 122 -2.39 14.50 -6.57
N ALA A 123 -1.77 14.63 -5.40
CA ALA A 123 -2.35 14.20 -4.13
C ALA A 123 -3.63 14.96 -3.76
N GLU A 124 -3.90 16.12 -4.37
CA GLU A 124 -5.15 16.88 -4.23
C GLU A 124 -6.35 16.19 -4.89
N LYS A 125 -6.12 15.24 -5.81
CA LYS A 125 -7.16 14.43 -6.41
C LYS A 125 -7.48 13.25 -5.50
N TYR A 126 -8.40 13.47 -4.58
CA TYR A 126 -8.82 12.44 -3.62
C TYR A 126 -10.31 12.13 -3.74
N VAL A 127 -10.70 10.92 -3.32
CA VAL A 127 -12.08 10.44 -3.31
C VAL A 127 -12.41 9.71 -2.01
N ASP A 128 -13.65 9.83 -1.56
CA ASP A 128 -14.22 9.09 -0.43
C ASP A 128 -14.99 7.87 -0.96
N LEU A 129 -14.49 6.67 -0.69
CA LEU A 129 -15.09 5.43 -1.17
C LEU A 129 -16.17 4.87 -0.23
N SER A 130 -16.55 5.59 0.82
CA SER A 130 -17.69 5.24 1.66
C SER A 130 -19.03 5.71 1.11
N ILE A 131 -19.06 6.55 0.06
CA ILE A 131 -20.24 7.23 -0.43
C ILE A 131 -20.56 6.79 -1.87
N GLY A 132 -21.80 6.30 -2.10
CA GLY A 132 -22.35 6.03 -3.42
C GLY A 132 -21.89 4.74 -4.10
N GLU A 133 -22.41 4.54 -5.32
CA GLU A 133 -21.94 3.46 -6.21
C GLU A 133 -20.62 3.86 -6.86
N ILE A 134 -19.64 2.95 -6.83
CA ILE A 134 -18.27 3.21 -7.25
C ILE A 134 -18.02 2.53 -8.60
N ASN A 135 -17.74 3.33 -9.62
CA ASN A 135 -17.15 2.83 -10.86
C ASN A 135 -15.63 2.80 -10.72
N TYR A 136 -15.08 1.66 -10.30
CA TYR A 136 -13.65 1.50 -10.03
C TYR A 136 -12.77 1.83 -11.23
N ASP A 137 -13.18 1.51 -12.46
CA ASP A 137 -12.38 1.77 -13.67
C ASP A 137 -12.17 3.27 -13.93
N GLN A 138 -13.18 4.08 -13.66
CA GLN A 138 -13.10 5.52 -13.78
C GLN A 138 -12.34 6.13 -12.62
N VAL A 139 -12.64 5.69 -11.40
CA VAL A 139 -12.07 6.23 -10.15
C VAL A 139 -10.56 6.04 -10.09
N VAL A 140 -10.02 4.88 -10.52
CA VAL A 140 -8.57 4.65 -10.49
C VAL A 140 -7.78 5.50 -11.48
N GLU A 141 -8.40 5.97 -12.57
CA GLU A 141 -7.76 6.87 -13.52
C GLU A 141 -7.79 8.33 -13.04
N GLU A 142 -8.90 8.75 -12.47
CA GLU A 142 -9.15 10.14 -12.13
C GLU A 142 -8.46 10.57 -10.83
N TYR A 143 -8.46 9.69 -9.81
CA TYR A 143 -7.98 10.01 -8.47
C TYR A 143 -6.64 9.37 -8.13
N THR A 144 -5.90 10.05 -7.25
CA THR A 144 -4.60 9.60 -6.75
C THR A 144 -4.70 9.06 -5.32
N VAL A 145 -5.60 9.64 -4.51
CA VAL A 145 -5.76 9.30 -3.11
C VAL A 145 -7.16 8.76 -2.87
N PHE A 146 -7.25 7.60 -2.25
CA PHE A 146 -8.49 6.90 -1.93
C PHE A 146 -8.61 6.80 -0.42
N GLY A 147 -9.65 7.42 0.14
CA GLY A 147 -9.92 7.41 1.58
C GLY A 147 -11.14 6.59 1.96
N ARG A 148 -11.24 6.23 3.25
CA ARG A 148 -12.30 5.38 3.83
C ARG A 148 -12.50 4.04 3.11
N VAL A 149 -11.40 3.49 2.60
CA VAL A 149 -11.39 2.27 1.80
C VAL A 149 -11.53 1.04 2.69
N LEU A 150 -12.51 0.20 2.40
CA LEU A 150 -12.68 -1.09 3.04
C LEU A 150 -11.72 -2.15 2.44
N PRO A 151 -11.38 -3.24 3.17
CA PRO A 151 -10.47 -4.27 2.65
C PRO A 151 -10.89 -4.88 1.30
N LYS A 152 -12.20 -5.10 1.08
CA LYS A 152 -12.73 -5.58 -0.20
C LYS A 152 -12.52 -4.57 -1.32
N GLN A 153 -12.76 -3.29 -1.04
CA GLN A 153 -12.59 -2.21 -2.02
C GLN A 153 -11.13 -2.02 -2.41
N LYS A 154 -10.15 -2.28 -1.50
CA LYS A 154 -8.73 -2.28 -1.86
C LYS A 154 -8.44 -3.27 -2.98
N LYS A 155 -8.98 -4.49 -2.90
CA LYS A 155 -8.86 -5.50 -3.95
C LYS A 155 -9.49 -5.04 -5.26
N GLU A 156 -10.70 -4.46 -5.22
CA GLU A 156 -11.39 -3.98 -6.42
C GLU A 156 -10.63 -2.85 -7.13
N LEU A 157 -10.03 -1.91 -6.35
CA LEU A 157 -9.16 -0.87 -6.89
C LEU A 157 -7.95 -1.47 -7.63
N LEU A 158 -7.28 -2.47 -7.03
CA LEU A 158 -6.15 -3.14 -7.67
C LEU A 158 -6.57 -3.88 -8.94
N THR A 159 -7.70 -4.60 -8.89
CA THR A 159 -8.24 -5.31 -10.05
C THR A 159 -8.53 -4.35 -11.20
N ALA A 160 -9.09 -3.16 -10.91
CA ALA A 160 -9.32 -2.14 -11.91
C ALA A 160 -8.02 -1.56 -12.50
N LEU A 161 -7.01 -1.29 -11.65
CA LEU A 161 -5.69 -0.83 -12.09
C LEU A 161 -4.99 -1.87 -12.98
N GLN A 162 -5.07 -3.15 -12.65
CA GLN A 162 -4.42 -4.26 -13.38
C GLN A 162 -4.97 -4.47 -14.79
N ARG A 163 -6.14 -3.91 -15.12
CA ARG A 163 -6.65 -3.97 -16.51
C ARG A 163 -5.76 -3.25 -17.51
N LYS A 164 -4.98 -2.26 -17.06
CA LYS A 164 -4.14 -1.42 -17.92
C LYS A 164 -2.69 -1.33 -17.47
N HIS A 165 -2.39 -1.68 -16.23
CA HIS A 165 -1.08 -1.46 -15.60
C HIS A 165 -0.60 -2.69 -14.85
N VAL A 166 0.72 -2.82 -14.70
CA VAL A 166 1.34 -3.73 -13.73
C VAL A 166 1.35 -3.03 -12.38
N VAL A 167 0.79 -3.66 -11.36
CA VAL A 167 0.52 -3.04 -10.06
C VAL A 167 1.35 -3.67 -8.95
N ALA A 168 2.17 -2.86 -8.29
CA ALA A 168 2.82 -3.23 -7.03
C ALA A 168 1.99 -2.69 -5.86
N MET A 169 1.74 -3.54 -4.86
CA MET A 169 1.06 -3.16 -3.61
C MET A 169 2.02 -3.24 -2.44
N VAL A 170 2.10 -2.15 -1.68
CA VAL A 170 2.81 -2.12 -0.40
C VAL A 170 1.78 -2.09 0.72
N GLY A 171 1.89 -3.01 1.68
CA GLY A 171 0.97 -3.10 2.81
C GLY A 171 1.63 -3.71 4.04
N ASP A 172 1.07 -3.45 5.22
CA ASP A 172 1.57 -3.95 6.50
C ASP A 172 0.51 -4.67 7.35
N GLY A 173 -0.76 -4.43 7.06
CA GLY A 173 -1.88 -4.91 7.85
C GLY A 173 -2.55 -6.18 7.34
N VAL A 174 -3.27 -6.84 8.24
CA VAL A 174 -4.16 -7.98 7.89
C VAL A 174 -5.25 -7.53 6.89
N ASN A 175 -5.67 -6.27 6.97
CA ASN A 175 -6.66 -5.66 6.08
C ASN A 175 -6.16 -5.52 4.63
N ASP A 176 -4.84 -5.60 4.41
CA ASP A 176 -4.22 -5.48 3.10
C ASP A 176 -4.03 -6.83 2.39
N ILE A 177 -4.22 -7.94 3.11
CA ILE A 177 -4.04 -9.30 2.59
C ILE A 177 -4.79 -9.55 1.26
N PRO A 178 -6.09 -9.20 1.11
CA PRO A 178 -6.79 -9.41 -0.15
C PRO A 178 -6.19 -8.60 -1.32
N ALA A 179 -5.69 -7.40 -1.04
CA ALA A 179 -5.04 -6.54 -2.03
C ALA A 179 -3.62 -7.02 -2.36
N LEU A 180 -2.82 -7.41 -1.36
CA LEU A 180 -1.49 -7.99 -1.56
C LEU A 180 -1.55 -9.24 -2.42
N LYS A 181 -2.50 -10.16 -2.17
CA LYS A 181 -2.71 -11.36 -3.01
C LYS A 181 -3.15 -11.04 -4.44
N GLN A 182 -3.80 -9.91 -4.66
CA GLN A 182 -4.27 -9.50 -5.98
C GLN A 182 -3.17 -8.83 -6.78
N ALA A 183 -2.23 -8.14 -6.15
CA ALA A 183 -1.18 -7.38 -6.81
C ALA A 183 -0.28 -8.27 -7.71
N ASP A 184 0.31 -7.68 -8.75
CA ASP A 184 1.32 -8.36 -9.58
C ASP A 184 2.67 -8.47 -8.85
N VAL A 185 2.93 -7.52 -7.94
CA VAL A 185 4.07 -7.56 -7.01
C VAL A 185 3.58 -7.10 -5.63
N SER A 186 3.71 -7.95 -4.64
CA SER A 186 3.33 -7.67 -3.27
C SER A 186 4.54 -7.41 -2.36
N ILE A 187 4.49 -6.32 -1.60
CA ILE A 187 5.57 -5.88 -0.72
C ILE A 187 5.02 -5.70 0.68
N ALA A 188 5.55 -6.44 1.65
CA ALA A 188 5.21 -6.29 3.06
C ALA A 188 6.32 -5.61 3.86
N MET A 189 5.91 -4.93 4.93
CA MET A 189 6.85 -4.39 5.93
C MET A 189 7.16 -5.44 6.98
N LEU A 190 8.39 -5.48 7.52
CA LEU A 190 8.77 -6.46 8.57
C LEU A 190 7.90 -6.31 9.83
N ALA A 191 7.57 -5.08 10.24
CA ALA A 191 6.68 -4.81 11.38
C ALA A 191 5.21 -5.16 11.09
N GLY A 192 4.87 -5.49 9.84
CA GLY A 192 3.54 -5.90 9.46
C GLY A 192 3.12 -7.26 10.02
N SER A 193 1.88 -7.63 9.78
CA SER A 193 1.34 -8.92 10.23
C SER A 193 2.12 -10.09 9.62
N SER A 194 2.28 -11.20 10.37
CA SER A 194 2.91 -12.42 9.85
C SER A 194 2.22 -12.92 8.58
N ALA A 195 0.89 -12.88 8.56
CA ALA A 195 0.10 -13.30 7.41
C ALA A 195 0.35 -12.44 6.16
N ALA A 196 0.59 -11.12 6.30
CA ALA A 196 0.97 -10.27 5.17
C ALA A 196 2.37 -10.62 4.64
N LYS A 197 3.32 -10.91 5.53
CA LYS A 197 4.69 -11.32 5.16
C LYS A 197 4.71 -12.66 4.43
N ASP A 198 3.93 -13.63 4.91
CA ASP A 198 3.90 -14.99 4.35
C ASP A 198 3.34 -15.06 2.92
N ILE A 199 2.55 -14.07 2.54
CA ILE A 199 1.92 -14.03 1.20
C ILE A 199 2.59 -13.04 0.23
N SER A 200 3.52 -12.22 0.73
CA SER A 200 4.16 -11.18 -0.08
C SER A 200 5.40 -11.70 -0.80
N ASP A 201 5.61 -11.21 -2.03
CA ASP A 201 6.79 -11.56 -2.84
C ASP A 201 8.07 -10.96 -2.28
N ILE A 202 7.95 -9.80 -1.60
CA ILE A 202 9.08 -9.05 -1.04
C ILE A 202 8.73 -8.61 0.38
N VAL A 203 9.68 -8.78 1.31
CA VAL A 203 9.58 -8.26 2.68
C VAL A 203 10.70 -7.27 2.94
N LEU A 204 10.35 -6.03 3.33
CA LEU A 204 11.30 -4.97 3.66
C LEU A 204 11.76 -5.13 5.12
N LEU A 205 12.97 -5.64 5.31
CA LEU A 205 13.49 -6.03 6.62
C LEU A 205 13.76 -4.85 7.57
N GLU A 206 14.04 -3.66 7.05
CA GLU A 206 14.32 -2.48 7.87
C GLU A 206 13.06 -1.65 8.17
N ASN A 207 11.87 -2.09 7.77
CA ASN A 207 10.63 -1.31 7.83
C ASN A 207 10.75 0.06 7.16
N ASP A 208 11.67 0.19 6.23
CA ASP A 208 11.96 1.44 5.54
C ASP A 208 11.59 1.35 4.06
N PHE A 209 10.63 2.19 3.66
CA PHE A 209 10.22 2.31 2.27
C PHE A 209 11.36 2.85 1.36
N ASN A 210 12.33 3.53 1.94
CA ASN A 210 13.49 4.07 1.20
C ASN A 210 14.40 2.98 0.59
N VAL A 211 14.21 1.72 0.95
CA VAL A 211 14.90 0.58 0.33
C VAL A 211 14.33 0.22 -1.06
N VAL A 212 13.09 0.61 -1.37
CA VAL A 212 12.42 0.26 -2.63
C VAL A 212 13.22 0.68 -3.88
N PRO A 213 13.87 1.85 -3.96
CA PRO A 213 14.77 2.17 -5.09
C PRO A 213 15.88 1.14 -5.30
N SER A 214 16.47 0.62 -4.24
CA SER A 214 17.50 -0.42 -4.32
C SER A 214 16.96 -1.73 -4.87
N VAL A 215 15.74 -2.11 -4.46
CA VAL A 215 15.03 -3.29 -5.00
C VAL A 215 14.79 -3.14 -6.51
N VAL A 216 14.36 -1.95 -6.97
CA VAL A 216 14.16 -1.67 -8.41
C VAL A 216 15.48 -1.75 -9.18
N CYS A 217 16.58 -1.20 -8.62
CA CYS A 217 17.90 -1.27 -9.22
C CYS A 217 18.40 -2.73 -9.36
N GLU A 218 18.21 -3.54 -8.33
CA GLU A 218 18.62 -4.95 -8.36
C GLU A 218 17.77 -5.75 -9.33
N GLY A 219 16.45 -5.52 -9.39
CA GLY A 219 15.58 -6.13 -10.39
C GLY A 219 16.03 -5.83 -11.83
N ARG A 220 16.40 -4.58 -12.13
CA ARG A 220 16.97 -4.20 -13.44
C ARG A 220 18.29 -4.90 -13.72
N ARG A 221 19.16 -5.02 -12.71
CA ARG A 221 20.43 -5.73 -12.84
C ARG A 221 20.20 -7.20 -13.21
N VAL A 222 19.27 -7.87 -12.53
CA VAL A 222 18.90 -9.26 -12.82
C VAL A 222 18.36 -9.40 -14.24
N ILE A 223 17.43 -8.54 -14.67
CA ILE A 223 16.88 -8.54 -16.03
C ILE A 223 17.99 -8.34 -17.06
N ASN A 224 18.90 -7.39 -16.85
CA ASN A 224 20.02 -7.15 -17.77
C ASN A 224 20.96 -8.35 -17.86
N ASN A 225 21.25 -9.01 -16.74
CA ASN A 225 22.09 -10.22 -16.71
C ASN A 225 21.41 -11.37 -17.46
N ILE A 226 20.13 -11.62 -17.21
CA ILE A 226 19.35 -12.64 -17.91
C ILE A 226 19.30 -12.33 -19.41
N SER A 227 19.02 -11.08 -19.80
CA SER A 227 18.98 -10.68 -21.22
C SER A 227 20.32 -10.90 -21.92
N ARG A 228 21.44 -10.57 -21.26
CA ARG A 228 22.79 -10.82 -21.81
C ARG A 228 23.06 -12.31 -21.98
N ALA A 229 22.81 -13.12 -20.96
CA ALA A 229 22.99 -14.56 -21.01
C ALA A 229 22.11 -15.18 -22.12
N SER A 230 20.83 -14.81 -22.17
CA SER A 230 19.89 -15.27 -23.21
C SER A 230 20.35 -14.88 -24.62
N SER A 231 20.86 -13.66 -24.79
CA SER A 231 21.39 -13.20 -26.09
C SER A 231 22.58 -14.06 -26.56
N MET A 232 23.48 -14.39 -25.64
CA MET A 232 24.62 -15.30 -25.99
C MET A 232 24.16 -16.69 -26.42
N TYR A 233 23.16 -17.25 -25.72
CA TYR A 233 22.57 -18.53 -26.11
C TYR A 233 21.86 -18.45 -27.47
N LEU A 234 21.10 -17.40 -27.73
CA LEU A 234 20.39 -17.20 -28.99
C LEU A 234 21.36 -17.06 -30.17
N VAL A 235 22.41 -16.26 -30.01
CA VAL A 235 23.45 -16.08 -31.06
C VAL A 235 24.11 -17.40 -31.39
N LYS A 236 24.48 -18.18 -30.37
CA LYS A 236 25.07 -19.50 -30.58
C LYS A 236 24.12 -20.47 -31.33
N THR A 237 22.85 -20.50 -30.90
CA THR A 237 21.83 -21.38 -31.53
C THR A 237 21.59 -20.99 -32.98
N LEU A 238 21.45 -19.66 -33.25
CA LEU A 238 21.25 -19.13 -34.57
C LEU A 238 22.47 -19.42 -35.48
N PHE A 239 23.69 -19.23 -34.97
CA PHE A 239 24.91 -19.57 -35.68
C PHE A 239 24.95 -21.05 -36.05
N SER A 240 24.70 -21.96 -35.13
CA SER A 240 24.67 -23.40 -35.38
C SER A 240 23.61 -23.77 -36.41
N PHE A 241 22.43 -23.16 -36.35
CA PHE A 241 21.34 -23.40 -37.30
C PHE A 241 21.71 -22.92 -38.71
N LEU A 242 22.23 -21.69 -38.84
CA LEU A 242 22.68 -21.16 -40.15
C LEU A 242 23.83 -21.98 -40.74
N LEU A 243 24.77 -22.40 -39.88
CA LEU A 243 25.89 -23.25 -40.31
C LEU A 243 25.40 -24.62 -40.81
N THR A 244 24.41 -25.20 -40.15
CA THR A 244 23.81 -26.47 -40.60
C THR A 244 23.15 -26.33 -41.96
N ILE A 245 22.42 -25.24 -42.21
CA ILE A 245 21.82 -24.95 -43.51
C ILE A 245 22.91 -24.77 -44.55
N TYR A 246 23.96 -24.01 -44.26
CA TYR A 246 25.09 -23.81 -45.18
C TYR A 246 25.74 -25.12 -45.57
N VAL A 247 26.08 -25.95 -44.58
CA VAL A 247 26.68 -27.30 -44.81
C VAL A 247 25.77 -28.17 -45.66
N ALA A 248 24.47 -28.15 -45.43
CA ALA A 248 23.49 -28.95 -46.19
C ALA A 248 23.37 -28.47 -47.65
N LEU A 249 23.37 -27.17 -47.90
CA LEU A 249 23.26 -26.58 -49.25
C LEU A 249 24.51 -26.79 -50.10
N PHE A 250 25.69 -26.64 -49.47
CA PHE A 250 26.98 -26.72 -50.21
C PHE A 250 27.65 -28.08 -50.11
N GLN A 251 27.02 -29.08 -49.45
CA GLN A 251 27.53 -30.45 -49.26
C GLN A 251 28.97 -30.49 -48.71
N VAL A 252 29.32 -29.54 -47.84
CA VAL A 252 30.63 -29.45 -47.19
C VAL A 252 30.63 -30.24 -45.89
N ALA A 253 31.77 -30.75 -45.45
CA ALA A 253 31.86 -31.42 -44.16
C ALA A 253 31.58 -30.43 -43.01
N TYR A 254 30.82 -30.86 -42.01
CA TYR A 254 30.52 -30.03 -40.85
C TYR A 254 31.81 -29.69 -40.05
N PRO A 255 32.16 -28.41 -39.88
CA PRO A 255 33.48 -28.03 -39.37
C PRO A 255 33.67 -28.26 -37.85
N PHE A 256 32.60 -28.52 -37.09
CA PHE A 256 32.67 -28.69 -35.65
C PHE A 256 32.30 -30.14 -35.26
N VAL A 257 33.09 -30.72 -34.38
CA VAL A 257 32.71 -31.95 -33.66
C VAL A 257 32.01 -31.59 -32.33
N PRO A 258 31.19 -32.48 -31.75
CA PRO A 258 30.41 -32.20 -30.55
C PRO A 258 31.23 -31.61 -29.38
N VAL A 259 32.48 -32.04 -29.23
CA VAL A 259 33.39 -31.53 -28.21
C VAL A 259 33.68 -30.05 -28.39
N HIS A 260 33.87 -29.56 -29.62
CA HIS A 260 34.09 -28.12 -29.85
C HIS A 260 32.88 -27.27 -29.46
N LEU A 261 31.66 -27.74 -29.75
CA LEU A 261 30.44 -27.06 -29.36
C LEU A 261 30.25 -27.03 -27.85
N THR A 262 30.66 -28.07 -27.13
CA THR A 262 30.65 -28.12 -25.66
C THR A 262 31.65 -27.15 -25.08
N MET A 263 32.88 -27.09 -25.62
CA MET A 263 33.91 -26.12 -25.17
C MET A 263 33.46 -24.66 -25.40
N ILE A 264 32.90 -24.36 -26.57
CA ILE A 264 32.34 -23.04 -26.86
C ILE A 264 31.23 -22.68 -25.86
N SER A 265 30.37 -23.67 -25.51
CA SER A 265 29.31 -23.46 -24.51
C SER A 265 29.88 -23.14 -23.12
N ALA A 266 30.93 -23.85 -22.72
CA ALA A 266 31.55 -23.63 -21.38
C ALA A 266 32.30 -22.29 -21.29
N ILE A 267 32.82 -21.77 -22.41
CA ILE A 267 33.54 -20.48 -22.42
C ILE A 267 32.57 -19.30 -22.55
N CYS A 268 31.42 -19.46 -23.21
CA CYS A 268 30.44 -18.40 -23.46
C CYS A 268 29.40 -18.24 -22.35
N VAL A 269 29.38 -19.10 -21.36
CA VAL A 269 28.48 -19.06 -20.21
C VAL A 269 29.23 -18.76 -18.92
#